data_1000cb02d3499eb06e6bc47481607fb3
#
_entry.id   1000cb02d3499eb06e6bc47481607fb3
#
_cell.length_a   1.000
_cell.length_b   1.000
_cell.length_c   1.000
_cell.angle_alpha   90.00
_cell.angle_beta   90.00
_cell.angle_gamma   90.00
#
_symmetry.space_group_name_H-M   'P 1'
#
loop_
_entity.id
_entity.type
_entity.pdbx_description
1 polymer ?
#
loop_
_entity_poly.entity_id
_entity_poly.type
_entity_poly.pdbx_seq_one_letter_code
_entity_poly.pdbx_strand_id
1 'polypeptide(L)'
;MADTRHVVLIHGTWLRGDSWADTRAEFEQRGCTVHTPTLRFHDLPLDEGAKKVGSVSLRDYADDFVALVESLDSPPLILGHSLGGLIAQLVGARVQHAGLVAACTAPAAGIYAMYPSTARIFGLHYLQGRPWNKPLCPASWKVFRSYISNTHSDAEAREIYAGLVCDSGRVYCEMGFPWLDRAKAATVDFAAITTPVLTIGAEDDRTVNPRVPRTTSTKYRQGTYVEIPRSDHLVFVGESLPVTMSRIDDWMARNRVLSAV
;
A
#
# COMPACT_ATOMS: atom_id res chain seq x y z
N MET A 1 -8.36 -20.54 24.46
CA MET A 1 -7.90 -20.82 23.08
C MET A 1 -6.84 -19.77 22.79
N ALA A 2 -5.74 -20.10 22.14
CA ALA A 2 -4.79 -19.06 21.73
C ALA A 2 -5.48 -18.16 20.70
N ASP A 3 -5.33 -16.83 20.86
CA ASP A 3 -5.92 -15.88 19.90
C ASP A 3 -5.34 -16.10 18.51
N THR A 4 -6.18 -16.07 17.49
CA THR A 4 -5.77 -16.20 16.10
C THR A 4 -4.91 -14.99 15.72
N ARG A 5 -3.71 -15.20 15.18
CA ARG A 5 -2.84 -14.11 14.73
C ARG A 5 -3.17 -13.73 13.29
N HIS A 6 -4.01 -12.72 13.12
CA HIS A 6 -4.41 -12.24 11.81
C HIS A 6 -3.43 -11.26 11.20
N VAL A 7 -3.21 -11.37 9.89
CA VAL A 7 -2.50 -10.39 9.06
C VAL A 7 -3.39 -10.00 7.90
N VAL A 8 -3.60 -8.70 7.71
CA VAL A 8 -4.34 -8.14 6.56
C VAL A 8 -3.35 -7.44 5.64
N LEU A 9 -3.21 -7.93 4.41
CA LEU A 9 -2.31 -7.39 3.38
C LEU A 9 -3.11 -6.57 2.36
N ILE A 10 -2.74 -5.30 2.19
CA ILE A 10 -3.41 -4.35 1.29
C ILE A 10 -2.48 -4.01 0.14
N HIS A 11 -2.83 -4.44 -1.06
CA HIS A 11 -2.01 -4.25 -2.25
C HIS A 11 -1.98 -2.81 -2.75
N GLY A 12 -0.98 -2.52 -3.59
CA GLY A 12 -0.79 -1.21 -4.21
C GLY A 12 -1.58 -1.03 -5.51
N THR A 13 -1.36 0.14 -6.11
CA THR A 13 -1.93 0.55 -7.39
C THR A 13 -1.72 -0.49 -8.47
N TRP A 14 -2.76 -0.74 -9.27
CA TRP A 14 -2.76 -1.65 -10.41
C TRP A 14 -2.61 -3.13 -10.07
N LEU A 15 -2.38 -3.50 -8.81
CA LEU A 15 -2.20 -4.87 -8.36
C LEU A 15 -3.53 -5.53 -7.97
N ARG A 16 -3.45 -6.78 -7.53
CA ARG A 16 -4.54 -7.59 -6.99
C ARG A 16 -4.08 -8.25 -5.69
N GLY A 17 -5.00 -8.89 -4.98
CA GLY A 17 -4.68 -9.61 -3.74
C GLY A 17 -3.75 -10.79 -3.93
N ASP A 18 -3.75 -11.42 -5.10
CA ASP A 18 -2.86 -12.53 -5.46
C ASP A 18 -1.38 -12.10 -5.62
N SER A 19 -1.11 -10.81 -5.83
CA SER A 19 0.26 -10.27 -5.81
C SER A 19 0.99 -10.47 -4.47
N TRP A 20 0.27 -10.84 -3.42
CA TRP A 20 0.81 -11.12 -2.11
C TRP A 20 1.17 -12.60 -1.87
N ALA A 21 1.15 -13.47 -2.90
CA ALA A 21 1.31 -14.92 -2.74
C ALA A 21 2.54 -15.30 -1.89
N ASP A 22 3.70 -14.76 -2.21
CA ASP A 22 4.95 -15.06 -1.51
C ASP A 22 4.96 -14.48 -0.09
N THR A 23 4.54 -13.23 0.08
CA THR A 23 4.44 -12.57 1.40
C THR A 23 3.42 -13.28 2.29
N ARG A 24 2.30 -13.73 1.71
CA ARG A 24 1.31 -14.55 2.39
C ARG A 24 1.92 -15.84 2.93
N ALA A 25 2.65 -16.56 2.09
CA ALA A 25 3.33 -17.81 2.48
C ALA A 25 4.31 -17.58 3.64
N GLU A 26 5.06 -16.46 3.61
CA GLU A 26 5.96 -16.07 4.70
C GLU A 26 5.24 -15.89 6.04
N PHE A 27 4.10 -15.20 6.06
CA PHE A 27 3.31 -15.02 7.30
C PHE A 27 2.60 -16.31 7.73
N GLU A 28 2.10 -17.12 6.79
CA GLU A 28 1.48 -18.42 7.10
C GLU A 28 2.50 -19.38 7.75
N GLN A 29 3.76 -19.41 7.28
CA GLN A 29 4.85 -20.16 7.91
C GLN A 29 5.14 -19.72 9.34
N ARG A 30 4.86 -18.45 9.66
CA ARG A 30 4.94 -17.90 11.02
C ARG A 30 3.70 -18.21 11.87
N GLY A 31 2.76 -19.00 11.35
CA GLY A 31 1.52 -19.40 12.02
C GLY A 31 0.47 -18.30 12.08
N CYS A 32 0.46 -17.38 11.12
CA CYS A 32 -0.56 -16.36 11.00
C CYS A 32 -1.68 -16.80 10.03
N THR A 33 -2.90 -16.33 10.28
CA THR A 33 -4.01 -16.37 9.30
C THR A 33 -3.95 -15.11 8.46
N VAL A 34 -3.74 -15.25 7.15
CA VAL A 34 -3.46 -14.14 6.24
C VAL A 34 -4.64 -13.84 5.34
N HIS A 35 -5.04 -12.58 5.28
CA HIS A 35 -6.11 -12.06 4.45
C HIS A 35 -5.51 -11.15 3.37
N THR A 36 -5.78 -11.47 2.10
CA THR A 36 -5.27 -10.73 0.92
C THR A 36 -6.41 -10.31 0.00
N PRO A 37 -7.39 -9.52 0.48
CA PRO A 37 -8.50 -9.12 -0.37
C PRO A 37 -8.02 -8.25 -1.54
N THR A 38 -8.73 -8.36 -2.65
CA THR A 38 -8.51 -7.51 -3.82
C THR A 38 -9.34 -6.24 -3.69
N LEU A 39 -8.78 -5.07 -3.99
CA LEU A 39 -9.50 -3.79 -4.02
C LEU A 39 -10.68 -3.86 -4.99
N ARG A 40 -11.73 -3.07 -4.71
CA ARG A 40 -12.97 -3.06 -5.52
C ARG A 40 -12.67 -2.99 -7.00
N PHE A 41 -13.27 -3.92 -7.77
CA PHE A 41 -13.20 -4.02 -9.23
C PHE A 41 -11.84 -4.40 -9.82
N HIS A 42 -10.80 -4.62 -9.01
CA HIS A 42 -9.51 -5.13 -9.49
C HIS A 42 -9.56 -6.63 -9.78
N ASP A 43 -10.53 -7.35 -9.25
CA ASP A 43 -10.79 -8.78 -9.53
C ASP A 43 -11.47 -9.02 -10.90
N LEU A 44 -12.02 -7.96 -11.50
CA LEU A 44 -12.69 -8.04 -12.79
C LEU A 44 -11.69 -8.10 -13.96
N PRO A 45 -12.11 -8.60 -15.13
CA PRO A 45 -11.36 -8.44 -16.37
C PRO A 45 -11.03 -6.95 -16.62
N LEU A 46 -9.86 -6.69 -17.22
CA LEU A 46 -9.31 -5.34 -17.37
C LEU A 46 -10.33 -4.31 -17.89
N ASP A 47 -11.05 -4.67 -18.97
CA ASP A 47 -12.02 -3.76 -19.62
C ASP A 47 -13.28 -3.51 -18.78
N GLU A 48 -13.70 -4.50 -18.00
CA GLU A 48 -14.85 -4.37 -17.12
C GLU A 48 -14.49 -3.59 -15.86
N GLY A 49 -13.35 -3.90 -15.24
CA GLY A 49 -12.81 -3.18 -14.08
C GLY A 49 -12.60 -1.71 -14.41
N ALA A 50 -11.99 -1.40 -15.56
CA ALA A 50 -11.76 -0.03 -16.01
C ALA A 50 -13.04 0.82 -16.09
N LYS A 51 -14.17 0.23 -16.46
CA LYS A 51 -15.47 0.94 -16.55
C LYS A 51 -16.06 1.29 -15.18
N LYS A 52 -15.69 0.54 -14.12
CA LYS A 52 -16.29 0.65 -12.79
C LYS A 52 -15.40 1.38 -11.79
N VAL A 53 -14.07 1.20 -11.90
CA VAL A 53 -13.11 1.64 -10.88
C VAL A 53 -12.91 3.15 -10.83
N GLY A 54 -13.08 3.87 -11.95
CA GLY A 54 -12.63 5.26 -12.13
C GLY A 54 -13.12 6.26 -11.09
N SER A 55 -14.29 6.05 -10.48
CA SER A 55 -14.92 6.95 -9.50
C SER A 55 -14.90 6.42 -8.05
N VAL A 56 -14.25 5.30 -7.79
CA VAL A 56 -14.07 4.76 -6.43
C VAL A 56 -13.19 5.70 -5.62
N SER A 57 -13.58 6.02 -4.38
CA SER A 57 -12.84 6.88 -3.46
C SER A 57 -11.85 6.09 -2.59
N LEU A 58 -10.83 6.76 -2.05
CA LEU A 58 -10.03 6.22 -0.95
C LEU A 58 -10.88 5.78 0.25
N ARG A 59 -11.99 6.49 0.51
CA ARG A 59 -12.94 6.11 1.56
C ARG A 59 -13.62 4.79 1.27
N ASP A 60 -14.04 4.56 0.02
CA ASP A 60 -14.67 3.31 -0.38
C ASP A 60 -13.72 2.12 -0.17
N TYR A 61 -12.43 2.28 -0.54
CA TYR A 61 -11.42 1.27 -0.28
C TYR A 61 -11.19 1.07 1.23
N ALA A 62 -11.07 2.15 2.00
CA ALA A 62 -10.87 2.05 3.44
C ALA A 62 -12.07 1.40 4.15
N ASP A 63 -13.29 1.69 3.73
CA ASP A 63 -14.52 1.13 4.31
C ASP A 63 -14.58 -0.40 4.14
N ASP A 64 -14.16 -0.94 3.00
CA ASP A 64 -14.09 -2.38 2.78
C ASP A 64 -13.14 -3.08 3.77
N PHE A 65 -11.96 -2.48 4.00
CA PHE A 65 -10.99 -3.03 4.94
C PHE A 65 -11.38 -2.83 6.41
N VAL A 66 -12.07 -1.73 6.74
CA VAL A 66 -12.65 -1.55 8.08
C VAL A 66 -13.64 -2.66 8.37
N ALA A 67 -14.58 -2.92 7.44
CA ALA A 67 -15.56 -4.00 7.59
C ALA A 67 -14.89 -5.38 7.72
N LEU A 68 -13.81 -5.64 6.95
CA LEU A 68 -13.04 -6.87 7.08
C LEU A 68 -12.41 -6.99 8.48
N VAL A 69 -11.69 -5.95 8.93
CA VAL A 69 -10.99 -5.99 10.23
C VAL A 69 -11.96 -6.15 11.39
N GLU A 70 -13.11 -5.46 11.35
CA GLU A 70 -14.17 -5.57 12.37
C GLU A 70 -14.83 -6.95 12.42
N SER A 71 -14.72 -7.75 11.34
CA SER A 71 -15.24 -9.12 11.30
C SER A 71 -14.29 -10.17 11.91
N LEU A 72 -13.03 -9.80 12.21
CA LEU A 72 -12.03 -10.71 12.76
C LEU A 72 -12.22 -10.89 14.27
N ASP A 73 -11.83 -12.06 14.78
CA ASP A 73 -11.95 -12.43 16.20
C ASP A 73 -10.86 -11.82 17.09
N SER A 74 -9.81 -11.24 16.50
CA SER A 74 -8.70 -10.59 17.20
C SER A 74 -8.09 -9.46 16.36
N PRO A 75 -7.45 -8.45 16.99
CA PRO A 75 -6.82 -7.34 16.27
C PRO A 75 -5.68 -7.81 15.35
N PRO A 76 -5.74 -7.54 14.03
CA PRO A 76 -4.73 -7.99 13.09
C PRO A 76 -3.48 -7.10 13.08
N LEU A 77 -2.37 -7.60 12.50
CA LEU A 77 -1.38 -6.76 11.87
C LEU A 77 -1.94 -6.26 10.54
N ILE A 78 -1.96 -4.95 10.32
CA ILE A 78 -2.34 -4.37 9.03
C ILE A 78 -1.08 -3.98 8.27
N LEU A 79 -0.87 -4.53 7.08
CA LEU A 79 0.27 -4.23 6.23
C LEU A 79 -0.22 -3.77 4.86
N GLY A 80 0.23 -2.60 4.43
CA GLY A 80 -0.09 -2.07 3.10
C GLY A 80 1.15 -1.65 2.33
N HIS A 81 1.12 -1.84 1.01
CA HIS A 81 2.16 -1.42 0.10
C HIS A 81 1.67 -0.30 -0.81
N SER A 82 2.46 0.74 -1.01
CA SER A 82 2.17 1.85 -1.93
C SER A 82 0.82 2.52 -1.61
N LEU A 83 -0.15 2.52 -2.53
CA LEU A 83 -1.53 2.95 -2.26
C LEU A 83 -2.14 2.20 -1.07
N GLY A 84 -1.91 0.87 -1.01
CA GLY A 84 -2.33 0.05 0.13
C GLY A 84 -1.73 0.51 1.46
N GLY A 85 -0.52 1.09 1.43
CA GLY A 85 0.10 1.69 2.62
C GLY A 85 -0.63 2.93 3.14
N LEU A 86 -1.21 3.75 2.26
CA LEU A 86 -2.10 4.84 2.65
C LEU A 86 -3.45 4.31 3.15
N ILE A 87 -4.03 3.32 2.46
CA ILE A 87 -5.28 2.69 2.89
C ILE A 87 -5.10 2.05 4.28
N ALA A 88 -3.98 1.35 4.53
CA ALA A 88 -3.66 0.78 5.85
C ALA A 88 -3.68 1.84 6.96
N GLN A 89 -3.15 3.02 6.71
CA GLN A 89 -3.17 4.14 7.66
C GLN A 89 -4.59 4.68 7.89
N LEU A 90 -5.39 4.81 6.82
CA LEU A 90 -6.79 5.25 6.91
C LEU A 90 -7.66 4.24 7.69
N VAL A 91 -7.41 2.96 7.50
CA VAL A 91 -8.07 1.86 8.23
C VAL A 91 -7.61 1.84 9.68
N GLY A 92 -6.30 1.84 9.94
CA GLY A 92 -5.73 1.80 11.29
C GLY A 92 -6.16 2.95 12.18
N ALA A 93 -6.49 4.11 11.62
CA ALA A 93 -7.07 5.23 12.37
C ALA A 93 -8.53 4.99 12.84
N ARG A 94 -9.18 3.91 12.36
CA ARG A 94 -10.62 3.66 12.57
C ARG A 94 -10.93 2.35 13.30
N VAL A 95 -9.97 1.41 13.32
CA VAL A 95 -10.16 0.07 13.89
C VAL A 95 -9.08 -0.27 14.92
N GLN A 96 -9.35 -1.24 15.78
CA GLN A 96 -8.32 -1.82 16.64
C GLN A 96 -7.42 -2.76 15.82
N HIS A 97 -6.11 -2.64 16.01
CA HIS A 97 -5.12 -3.47 15.35
C HIS A 97 -3.89 -3.69 16.23
N ALA A 98 -3.14 -4.76 16.02
CA ALA A 98 -1.94 -5.11 16.80
C ALA A 98 -0.72 -4.26 16.42
N GLY A 99 -0.66 -3.80 15.19
CA GLY A 99 0.40 -2.95 14.64
C GLY A 99 0.11 -2.61 13.19
N LEU A 100 0.85 -1.66 12.64
CA LEU A 100 0.67 -1.19 11.26
C LEU A 100 2.01 -1.13 10.52
N VAL A 101 2.05 -1.70 9.30
CA VAL A 101 3.19 -1.58 8.38
C VAL A 101 2.75 -0.83 7.12
N ALA A 102 3.41 0.28 6.80
CA ALA A 102 3.17 1.07 5.60
C ALA A 102 4.43 1.10 4.73
N ALA A 103 4.54 0.15 3.78
CA ALA A 103 5.70 0.00 2.92
C ALA A 103 5.59 0.83 1.65
N CYS A 104 6.63 1.60 1.32
CA CYS A 104 6.69 2.49 0.15
C CYS A 104 5.40 3.31 -0.02
N THR A 105 4.82 3.74 1.11
CA THR A 105 3.45 4.24 1.21
C THR A 105 3.19 5.45 0.33
N ALA A 106 2.05 5.48 -0.34
CA ALA A 106 1.52 6.70 -0.93
C ALA A 106 1.32 7.79 0.15
N PRO A 107 1.44 9.08 -0.21
CA PRO A 107 1.39 10.18 0.75
C PRO A 107 -0.02 10.41 1.30
N ALA A 108 -0.14 10.56 2.61
CA ALA A 108 -1.32 11.16 3.21
C ALA A 108 -1.35 12.69 2.96
N ALA A 109 -2.52 13.29 3.08
CA ALA A 109 -2.67 14.74 2.99
C ALA A 109 -1.71 15.46 3.96
N GLY A 110 -0.99 16.46 3.46
CA GLY A 110 0.01 17.22 4.22
C GLY A 110 1.43 16.62 4.22
N ILE A 111 1.64 15.48 3.55
CA ILE A 111 2.98 14.92 3.29
C ILE A 111 3.39 15.28 1.86
N TYR A 112 4.53 15.95 1.72
CA TYR A 112 5.02 16.38 0.41
C TYR A 112 5.45 15.18 -0.45
N ALA A 113 4.91 15.10 -1.67
CA ALA A 113 5.19 14.03 -2.64
C ALA A 113 5.22 14.51 -4.11
N MET A 114 5.37 15.81 -4.34
CA MET A 114 5.44 16.39 -5.70
C MET A 114 6.85 16.25 -6.28
N TYR A 115 7.21 15.03 -6.67
CA TYR A 115 8.49 14.72 -7.29
C TYR A 115 8.34 14.59 -8.82
N PRO A 116 9.40 14.88 -9.62
CA PRO A 116 9.36 14.73 -11.08
C PRO A 116 8.98 13.31 -11.54
N SER A 117 9.38 12.29 -10.78
CA SER A 117 9.01 10.89 -11.04
C SER A 117 7.50 10.66 -10.91
N THR A 118 6.87 11.22 -9.87
CA THR A 118 5.42 11.14 -9.67
C THR A 118 4.66 11.76 -10.85
N ALA A 119 5.11 12.94 -11.30
CA ALA A 119 4.55 13.59 -12.48
C ALA A 119 4.76 12.76 -13.77
N ARG A 120 5.89 12.05 -13.88
CA ARG A 120 6.19 11.20 -15.04
C ARG A 120 5.30 9.96 -15.10
N ILE A 121 4.95 9.39 -13.96
CA ILE A 121 4.14 8.17 -13.87
C ILE A 121 2.64 8.52 -14.00
N PHE A 122 2.18 9.54 -13.29
CA PHE A 122 0.75 9.81 -13.10
C PHE A 122 0.26 11.10 -13.78
N GLY A 123 1.17 11.97 -14.23
CA GLY A 123 0.83 13.31 -14.70
C GLY A 123 -0.13 13.34 -15.89
N LEU A 124 0.00 12.42 -16.85
CA LEU A 124 -0.89 12.33 -18.01
C LEU A 124 -2.35 12.05 -17.63
N HIS A 125 -2.58 11.37 -16.49
CA HIS A 125 -3.93 11.13 -16.01
C HIS A 125 -4.66 12.44 -15.68
N TYR A 126 -3.98 13.40 -15.05
CA TYR A 126 -4.57 14.67 -14.65
C TYR A 126 -4.90 15.60 -15.82
N LEU A 127 -4.35 15.33 -17.01
CA LEU A 127 -4.66 16.10 -18.24
C LEU A 127 -5.94 15.61 -18.92
N GLN A 128 -6.55 14.54 -18.45
CA GLN A 128 -7.80 14.01 -18.99
C GLN A 128 -8.99 14.88 -18.54
N GLY A 129 -10.00 15.02 -19.39
CA GLY A 129 -11.26 15.63 -18.97
C GLY A 129 -11.95 14.81 -17.86
N ARG A 130 -12.20 15.40 -16.69
CA ARG A 130 -12.80 14.77 -15.51
C ARG A 130 -11.99 13.55 -15.03
N PRO A 131 -10.70 13.71 -14.66
CA PRO A 131 -9.83 12.61 -14.28
C PRO A 131 -10.38 11.78 -13.10
N TRP A 132 -11.18 12.39 -12.21
CA TRP A 132 -11.84 11.71 -11.08
C TRP A 132 -12.96 10.72 -11.46
N ASN A 133 -13.32 10.63 -12.73
CA ASN A 133 -14.29 9.67 -13.26
C ASN A 133 -13.67 8.73 -14.31
N LYS A 134 -12.35 8.76 -14.45
CA LYS A 134 -11.62 7.95 -15.43
C LYS A 134 -10.77 6.90 -14.72
N PRO A 135 -10.64 5.70 -15.28
CA PRO A 135 -9.67 4.75 -14.75
C PRO A 135 -8.25 5.28 -14.90
N LEU A 136 -7.42 5.04 -13.92
CA LEU A 136 -5.98 5.17 -14.02
C LEU A 136 -5.42 3.84 -14.53
N CYS A 137 -5.20 3.74 -15.83
CA CYS A 137 -4.63 2.53 -16.43
C CYS A 137 -3.11 2.43 -16.15
N PRO A 138 -2.55 1.20 -16.17
CA PRO A 138 -1.14 1.00 -15.94
C PRO A 138 -0.25 1.86 -16.85
N ALA A 139 0.84 2.35 -16.28
CA ALA A 139 1.85 3.08 -17.04
C ALA A 139 2.42 2.21 -18.19
N SER A 140 2.94 2.84 -19.23
CA SER A 140 3.58 2.08 -20.31
C SER A 140 4.74 1.24 -19.78
N TRP A 141 5.04 0.12 -20.47
CA TRP A 141 6.18 -0.75 -20.11
C TRP A 141 7.46 0.02 -19.83
N LYS A 142 7.78 1.01 -20.67
CA LYS A 142 8.98 1.84 -20.49
C LYS A 142 8.97 2.61 -19.16
N VAL A 143 7.84 3.16 -18.77
CA VAL A 143 7.68 3.90 -17.51
C VAL A 143 7.69 2.92 -16.34
N PHE A 144 6.95 1.82 -16.43
CA PHE A 144 6.93 0.77 -15.40
C PHE A 144 8.35 0.27 -15.11
N ARG A 145 9.10 -0.12 -16.16
CA ARG A 145 10.45 -0.65 -16.04
C ARG A 145 11.47 0.37 -15.52
N SER A 146 11.26 1.67 -15.80
CA SER A 146 12.19 2.73 -15.38
C SER A 146 11.96 3.26 -13.99
N TYR A 147 10.73 3.16 -13.47
CA TYR A 147 10.33 3.84 -12.23
C TYR A 147 9.76 2.92 -11.16
N ILE A 148 9.14 1.79 -11.52
CA ILE A 148 8.42 0.92 -10.60
C ILE A 148 9.20 -0.36 -10.33
N SER A 149 9.65 -1.03 -11.41
CA SER A 149 10.42 -2.27 -11.37
C SER A 149 11.81 -2.04 -11.96
N ASN A 150 12.59 -1.14 -11.37
CA ASN A 150 13.87 -0.70 -11.95
C ASN A 150 15.09 -1.51 -11.48
N THR A 151 14.96 -2.36 -10.47
CA THR A 151 16.03 -3.25 -9.97
C THR A 151 15.79 -4.72 -10.30
N HIS A 152 14.57 -5.14 -10.53
CA HIS A 152 14.20 -6.52 -10.88
C HIS A 152 14.72 -6.95 -12.26
N SER A 153 14.78 -8.26 -12.50
CA SER A 153 15.05 -8.79 -13.84
C SER A 153 13.88 -8.46 -14.81
N ASP A 154 14.19 -8.48 -16.12
CA ASP A 154 13.16 -8.23 -17.15
C ASP A 154 12.07 -9.32 -17.14
N ALA A 155 12.40 -10.55 -16.74
CA ALA A 155 11.43 -11.65 -16.64
C ALA A 155 10.42 -11.39 -15.51
N GLU A 156 10.88 -11.11 -14.30
CA GLU A 156 10.05 -10.78 -13.15
C GLU A 156 9.19 -9.54 -13.42
N ALA A 157 9.82 -8.49 -13.98
CA ALA A 157 9.11 -7.27 -14.31
C ALA A 157 7.99 -7.49 -15.35
N ARG A 158 8.19 -8.38 -16.36
CA ARG A 158 7.16 -8.72 -17.35
C ARG A 158 6.02 -9.51 -16.75
N GLU A 159 6.31 -10.44 -15.86
CA GLU A 159 5.29 -11.22 -15.16
C GLU A 159 4.37 -10.30 -14.35
N ILE A 160 4.95 -9.41 -13.54
CA ILE A 160 4.18 -8.44 -12.77
C ILE A 160 3.36 -7.52 -13.70
N TYR A 161 4.00 -6.99 -14.76
CA TYR A 161 3.35 -6.08 -15.68
C TYR A 161 2.15 -6.70 -16.40
N ALA A 162 2.23 -7.98 -16.74
CA ALA A 162 1.14 -8.71 -17.41
C ALA A 162 -0.11 -8.87 -16.52
N GLY A 163 0.04 -8.85 -15.19
CA GLY A 163 -1.05 -8.97 -14.22
C GLY A 163 -1.70 -7.64 -13.82
N LEU A 164 -1.18 -6.48 -14.30
CA LEU A 164 -1.67 -5.18 -13.88
C LEU A 164 -3.10 -4.89 -14.39
N VAL A 165 -3.88 -4.23 -13.55
CA VAL A 165 -5.25 -3.78 -13.84
C VAL A 165 -5.39 -2.27 -13.69
N CYS A 166 -6.52 -1.69 -14.08
CA CYS A 166 -6.76 -0.26 -13.87
C CYS A 166 -7.12 0.03 -12.41
N ASP A 167 -6.71 1.20 -11.91
CA ASP A 167 -7.07 1.74 -10.61
C ASP A 167 -7.99 2.96 -10.74
N SER A 168 -8.40 3.53 -9.61
CA SER A 168 -9.29 4.67 -9.57
C SER A 168 -8.58 6.00 -9.83
N GLY A 169 -9.01 6.71 -10.84
CA GLY A 169 -8.55 8.08 -11.06
C GLY A 169 -9.02 9.06 -9.99
N ARG A 170 -10.16 8.79 -9.34
CA ARG A 170 -10.62 9.59 -8.20
C ARG A 170 -9.66 9.51 -7.03
N VAL A 171 -9.20 8.33 -6.67
CA VAL A 171 -8.19 8.13 -5.62
C VAL A 171 -6.96 9.01 -5.88
N TYR A 172 -6.48 9.05 -7.13
CA TYR A 172 -5.33 9.88 -7.49
C TYR A 172 -5.61 11.37 -7.44
N CYS A 173 -6.83 11.81 -7.76
CA CYS A 173 -7.23 13.21 -7.56
C CYS A 173 -7.35 13.57 -6.07
N GLU A 174 -7.88 12.68 -5.23
CA GLU A 174 -7.97 12.86 -3.77
C GLU A 174 -6.59 12.95 -3.11
N MET A 175 -5.61 12.16 -3.57
CA MET A 175 -4.22 12.22 -3.10
C MET A 175 -3.45 13.41 -3.67
N GLY A 176 -3.58 13.66 -4.98
CA GLY A 176 -2.81 14.70 -5.67
C GLY A 176 -3.25 16.12 -5.36
N PHE A 177 -4.54 16.30 -5.06
CA PHE A 177 -5.16 17.61 -4.80
C PHE A 177 -6.03 17.59 -3.53
N PRO A 178 -5.48 17.19 -2.37
CA PRO A 178 -6.28 16.99 -1.15
C PRO A 178 -6.98 18.28 -0.67
N TRP A 179 -6.49 19.46 -1.05
CA TRP A 179 -7.12 20.74 -0.74
C TRP A 179 -8.39 21.00 -1.56
N LEU A 180 -8.60 20.32 -2.69
CA LEU A 180 -9.82 20.36 -3.49
C LEU A 180 -10.84 19.31 -3.06
N ASP A 181 -10.41 18.30 -2.33
CA ASP A 181 -11.28 17.23 -1.85
C ASP A 181 -12.01 17.62 -0.57
N ARG A 182 -13.30 17.97 -0.71
CA ARG A 182 -14.18 18.30 0.43
C ARG A 182 -14.35 17.13 1.41
N ALA A 183 -14.25 15.90 0.93
CA ALA A 183 -14.37 14.70 1.74
C ALA A 183 -13.11 14.43 2.58
N LYS A 184 -11.97 15.07 2.25
CA LYS A 184 -10.68 14.87 2.91
C LYS A 184 -10.28 13.39 2.95
N ALA A 185 -10.51 12.66 1.84
CA ALA A 185 -10.36 11.21 1.78
C ALA A 185 -8.93 10.74 2.05
N ALA A 186 -7.92 11.53 1.67
CA ALA A 186 -6.50 11.23 1.92
C ALA A 186 -5.98 11.72 3.29
N THR A 187 -6.86 12.22 4.18
CA THR A 187 -6.47 12.71 5.50
C THR A 187 -6.44 11.58 6.53
N VAL A 188 -5.28 11.29 7.08
CA VAL A 188 -5.09 10.30 8.15
C VAL A 188 -5.14 10.99 9.51
N ASP A 189 -5.92 10.48 10.44
CA ASP A 189 -5.85 10.85 11.86
C ASP A 189 -4.70 10.07 12.52
N PHE A 190 -3.49 10.62 12.41
CA PHE A 190 -2.29 10.00 12.97
C PHE A 190 -2.35 9.84 14.50
N ALA A 191 -3.10 10.69 15.20
CA ALA A 191 -3.23 10.64 16.65
C ALA A 191 -4.10 9.47 17.13
N ALA A 192 -5.04 9.02 16.30
CA ALA A 192 -5.88 7.86 16.59
C ALA A 192 -5.10 6.54 16.54
N ILE A 193 -3.96 6.48 15.82
CA ILE A 193 -3.12 5.29 15.74
C ILE A 193 -2.13 5.27 16.89
N THR A 194 -2.46 4.53 17.95
CA THR A 194 -1.67 4.45 19.17
C THR A 194 -0.77 3.22 19.27
N THR A 195 -0.94 2.25 18.37
CA THR A 195 -0.13 1.04 18.25
C THR A 195 1.22 1.33 17.55
N PRO A 196 2.19 0.40 17.64
CA PRO A 196 3.43 0.53 16.88
C PRO A 196 3.19 0.62 15.38
N VAL A 197 3.91 1.53 14.70
CA VAL A 197 3.87 1.72 13.25
C VAL A 197 5.26 1.57 12.66
N LEU A 198 5.39 0.71 11.67
CA LEU A 198 6.58 0.59 10.82
C LEU A 198 6.30 1.24 9.46
N THR A 199 7.13 2.19 9.06
CA THR A 199 7.17 2.63 7.67
C THR A 199 8.44 2.12 7.01
N ILE A 200 8.31 1.59 5.80
CA ILE A 200 9.41 1.05 5.01
C ILE A 200 9.58 1.92 3.77
N GLY A 201 10.82 2.35 3.52
CA GLY A 201 11.24 2.93 2.24
C GLY A 201 12.15 1.96 1.49
N ALA A 202 12.41 2.23 0.23
CA ALA A 202 13.38 1.50 -0.57
C ALA A 202 14.38 2.48 -1.19
N GLU A 203 15.66 2.13 -1.14
CA GLU A 203 16.77 3.02 -1.51
C GLU A 203 16.65 3.53 -2.94
N ASP A 204 16.29 2.62 -3.87
CA ASP A 204 16.16 2.89 -5.30
C ASP A 204 14.72 3.12 -5.77
N ASP A 205 13.79 3.39 -4.84
CA ASP A 205 12.38 3.66 -5.18
C ASP A 205 12.26 4.98 -5.98
N ARG A 206 11.91 4.84 -7.25
CA ARG A 206 11.68 5.96 -8.17
C ARG A 206 10.20 6.31 -8.30
N THR A 207 9.31 5.52 -7.71
CA THR A 207 7.85 5.77 -7.68
C THR A 207 7.50 6.67 -6.52
N VAL A 208 7.85 6.25 -5.30
CA VAL A 208 7.64 7.00 -4.07
C VAL A 208 8.99 7.31 -3.45
N ASN A 209 9.36 8.58 -3.47
CA ASN A 209 10.65 8.99 -2.88
C ASN A 209 10.76 8.53 -1.42
N PRO A 210 11.89 7.92 -0.97
CA PRO A 210 12.06 7.42 0.39
C PRO A 210 11.83 8.46 1.50
N ARG A 211 11.87 9.76 1.16
CA ARG A 211 11.50 10.83 2.10
C ARG A 211 10.01 10.78 2.52
N VAL A 212 9.13 10.23 1.66
CA VAL A 212 7.70 10.12 1.97
C VAL A 212 7.46 9.16 3.14
N PRO A 213 7.83 7.87 3.09
CA PRO A 213 7.67 6.96 4.23
C PRO A 213 8.49 7.40 5.45
N ARG A 214 9.67 8.01 5.26
CA ARG A 214 10.47 8.58 6.35
C ARG A 214 9.73 9.72 7.05
N THR A 215 9.12 10.64 6.31
CA THR A 215 8.31 11.72 6.88
C THR A 215 7.04 11.17 7.53
N THR A 216 6.43 10.15 6.92
CA THR A 216 5.23 9.48 7.47
C THR A 216 5.51 8.89 8.85
N SER A 217 6.67 8.25 9.07
CA SER A 217 7.02 7.67 10.38
C SER A 217 7.01 8.72 11.50
N THR A 218 7.43 9.95 11.22
CA THR A 218 7.49 11.03 12.23
C THR A 218 6.13 11.55 12.66
N LYS A 219 5.05 11.15 11.98
CA LYS A 219 3.68 11.53 12.35
C LYS A 219 3.11 10.70 13.48
N TYR A 220 3.69 9.53 13.74
CA TYR A 220 3.23 8.58 14.74
C TYR A 220 4.04 8.67 16.02
N ARG A 221 3.36 8.54 17.16
CA ARG A 221 4.01 8.49 18.47
C ARG A 221 4.98 7.30 18.60
N GLN A 222 4.61 6.15 18.03
CA GLN A 222 5.40 4.91 18.02
C GLN A 222 5.84 4.56 16.57
N GLY A 223 6.23 5.57 15.81
CA GLY A 223 6.68 5.40 14.43
C GLY A 223 8.14 4.95 14.35
N THR A 224 8.39 3.92 13.56
CA THR A 224 9.72 3.44 13.18
C THR A 224 9.88 3.53 11.67
N TYR A 225 11.05 3.95 11.20
CA TYR A 225 11.40 3.93 9.78
C TYR A 225 12.54 2.95 9.54
N VAL A 226 12.42 2.17 8.47
CA VAL A 226 13.52 1.37 7.92
C VAL A 226 13.61 1.58 6.42
N GLU A 227 14.81 1.41 5.86
CA GLU A 227 15.06 1.50 4.42
C GLU A 227 15.61 0.17 3.92
N ILE A 228 15.06 -0.35 2.83
CA ILE A 228 15.54 -1.59 2.20
C ILE A 228 16.62 -1.20 1.18
N PRO A 229 17.86 -1.65 1.37
CA PRO A 229 18.95 -1.29 0.48
C PRO A 229 18.79 -1.96 -0.88
N ARG A 230 19.25 -1.30 -1.94
CA ARG A 230 19.29 -1.81 -3.31
C ARG A 230 17.94 -2.35 -3.81
N SER A 231 16.84 -1.83 -3.29
CA SER A 231 15.49 -2.21 -3.64
C SER A 231 14.75 -1.05 -4.28
N ASP A 232 13.93 -1.35 -5.27
CA ASP A 232 12.99 -0.42 -5.85
C ASP A 232 11.63 -0.43 -5.13
N HIS A 233 10.60 0.09 -5.79
CA HIS A 233 9.25 0.20 -5.23
C HIS A 233 8.66 -1.15 -4.79
N LEU A 234 9.06 -2.27 -5.41
CA LEU A 234 8.46 -3.60 -5.22
C LEU A 234 9.20 -4.40 -4.13
N VAL A 235 9.26 -3.86 -2.91
CA VAL A 235 10.00 -4.42 -1.76
C VAL A 235 9.55 -5.82 -1.31
N PHE A 236 8.42 -6.31 -1.78
CA PHE A 236 7.88 -7.63 -1.46
C PHE A 236 8.05 -8.66 -2.60
N VAL A 237 8.93 -8.38 -3.54
CA VAL A 237 9.18 -9.23 -4.72
C VAL A 237 10.66 -9.62 -4.79
N GLY A 238 10.93 -10.84 -5.26
CA GLY A 238 12.27 -11.34 -5.56
C GLY A 238 13.25 -11.22 -4.39
N GLU A 239 14.47 -10.76 -4.66
CA GLU A 239 15.54 -10.65 -3.66
C GLU A 239 15.25 -9.66 -2.52
N SER A 240 14.34 -8.72 -2.71
CA SER A 240 13.96 -7.74 -1.69
C SER A 240 13.06 -8.35 -0.61
N LEU A 241 12.25 -9.37 -0.94
CA LEU A 241 11.27 -9.97 -0.03
C LEU A 241 11.93 -10.49 1.27
N PRO A 242 12.95 -11.34 1.26
CA PRO A 242 13.52 -11.87 2.52
C PRO A 242 14.14 -10.77 3.38
N VAL A 243 14.73 -9.74 2.78
CA VAL A 243 15.28 -8.59 3.51
C VAL A 243 14.14 -7.80 4.17
N THR A 244 13.08 -7.54 3.43
CA THR A 244 11.89 -6.81 3.94
C THR A 244 11.23 -7.58 5.08
N MET A 245 11.03 -8.89 4.92
CA MET A 245 10.46 -9.74 5.98
C MET A 245 11.33 -9.78 7.23
N SER A 246 12.65 -9.86 7.09
CA SER A 246 13.56 -9.77 8.25
C SER A 246 13.41 -8.46 9.02
N ARG A 247 13.25 -7.32 8.33
CA ARG A 247 13.00 -6.02 8.99
C ARG A 247 11.65 -5.97 9.71
N ILE A 248 10.63 -6.58 9.13
CA ILE A 248 9.30 -6.70 9.75
C ILE A 248 9.39 -7.59 10.99
N ASP A 249 10.06 -8.75 10.91
CA ASP A 249 10.24 -9.67 12.04
C ASP A 249 10.98 -9.00 13.21
N ASP A 250 12.07 -8.31 12.93
CA ASP A 250 12.83 -7.54 13.92
C ASP A 250 11.99 -6.46 14.62
N TRP A 251 11.13 -5.78 13.84
CA TRP A 251 10.24 -4.77 14.38
C TRP A 251 9.10 -5.38 15.17
N MET A 252 8.47 -6.45 14.70
CA MET A 252 7.42 -7.17 15.44
C MET A 252 7.93 -7.68 16.77
N ALA A 253 9.12 -8.29 16.78
CA ALA A 253 9.74 -8.81 18.01
C ALA A 253 10.00 -7.70 19.04
N ARG A 254 10.58 -6.57 18.60
CA ARG A 254 10.88 -5.43 19.49
C ARG A 254 9.64 -4.77 20.09
N ASN A 255 8.53 -4.76 19.36
CA ASN A 255 7.29 -4.11 19.74
C ASN A 255 6.23 -5.09 20.29
N ARG A 256 6.55 -6.39 20.37
CA ARG A 256 5.62 -7.46 20.78
C ARG A 256 4.33 -7.51 19.96
N VAL A 257 4.44 -7.18 18.68
CA VAL A 257 3.32 -7.27 17.74
C VAL A 257 3.07 -8.73 17.41
N LEU A 258 1.82 -9.18 17.53
CA LEU A 258 1.41 -10.59 17.36
C LEU A 258 2.18 -11.60 18.25
N SER A 259 2.78 -11.16 19.34
CA SER A 259 3.38 -12.09 20.31
C SER A 259 2.27 -12.89 20.98
N ALA A 260 2.50 -14.21 21.15
CA ALA A 260 1.68 -15.00 22.05
C ALA A 260 1.82 -14.41 23.48
N VAL A 261 0.71 -14.21 24.14
CA VAL A 261 0.65 -13.83 25.56
C VAL A 261 1.12 -15.01 26.42
#